data_b1716303fe7827967c62d6f3ca8186ae
#
_entry.id   b1716303fe7827967c62d6f3ca8186ae
#
_cell.length_a   1.000
_cell.length_b   1.000
_cell.length_c   1.000
_cell.angle_alpha   90.00
_cell.angle_beta   90.00
_cell.angle_gamma   90.00
#
_symmetry.space_group_name_H-M   'P 1'
#
loop_
_entity.id
_entity.type
_entity.pdbx_description
1 polymer ?
#
loop_
_entity_poly.entity_id
_entity_poly.type
_entity_poly.pdbx_seq_one_letter_code
_entity_poly.pdbx_strand_id
1 'polypeptide(L)'
;DIAALERGVRFYFLLPKLKHFDVVQLINEASINTLASFEIYLLQKLMAQNKKLFLLSSGADAVCVQYMLDQKFKHSLLTPYLENPNVSNEYPYILRYVSKKHLTLHHFLYENIEGVIATDFDYAITLQGNSKFLGLVPNPINGSKIEFIPTEIKDKIVIFLGINLHN
;
A
#
# COMPACT_ATOMS: atom_id res chain seq x y z
N ASP A 1 0.61 15.23 -15.08
CA ASP A 1 1.93 14.83 -14.54
C ASP A 1 2.68 14.00 -15.61
N ILE A 2 3.69 14.62 -16.24
CA ILE A 2 4.48 14.03 -17.33
C ILE A 2 5.22 12.78 -16.86
N ALA A 3 5.78 12.80 -15.65
CA ALA A 3 6.51 11.65 -15.08
C ALA A 3 5.59 10.43 -14.84
N ALA A 4 4.33 10.67 -14.45
CA ALA A 4 3.36 9.59 -14.30
C ALA A 4 3.02 8.96 -15.66
N LEU A 5 2.83 9.77 -16.69
CA LEU A 5 2.58 9.28 -18.04
C LEU A 5 3.78 8.50 -18.57
N GLU A 6 4.99 9.00 -18.38
CA GLU A 6 6.23 8.32 -18.80
C GLU A 6 6.34 6.93 -18.15
N ARG A 7 6.10 6.80 -16.84
CA ARG A 7 6.08 5.49 -16.16
C ARG A 7 5.09 4.52 -16.80
N GLY A 8 3.87 4.99 -17.07
CA GLY A 8 2.87 4.16 -17.74
C GLY A 8 3.27 3.71 -19.13
N VAL A 9 3.84 4.61 -19.93
CA VAL A 9 4.34 4.28 -21.29
C VAL A 9 5.49 3.28 -21.22
N ARG A 10 6.45 3.48 -20.31
CA ARG A 10 7.55 2.52 -20.10
C ARG A 10 7.01 1.15 -19.70
N PHE A 11 6.05 1.10 -18.80
CA PHE A 11 5.42 -0.15 -18.39
C PHE A 11 4.68 -0.83 -19.55
N TYR A 12 3.98 -0.06 -20.38
CA TYR A 12 3.32 -0.58 -21.58
C TYR A 12 4.29 -1.36 -22.49
N PHE A 13 5.48 -0.81 -22.74
CA PHE A 13 6.51 -1.48 -23.53
C PHE A 13 7.14 -2.70 -22.83
N LEU A 14 7.00 -2.82 -21.52
CA LEU A 14 7.44 -4.00 -20.76
C LEU A 14 6.40 -5.13 -20.76
N LEU A 15 5.12 -4.85 -20.99
CA LEU A 15 4.04 -5.84 -20.95
C LEU A 15 4.33 -7.13 -21.75
N PRO A 16 4.92 -7.10 -22.96
CA PRO A 16 5.24 -8.32 -23.71
C PRO A 16 6.21 -9.26 -22.98
N LYS A 17 7.00 -8.73 -22.02
CA LYS A 17 7.94 -9.51 -21.21
C LYS A 17 7.29 -10.02 -19.90
N LEU A 18 6.13 -9.49 -19.53
CA LEU A 18 5.41 -9.78 -18.28
C LEU A 18 4.21 -10.69 -18.55
N LYS A 19 4.45 -11.83 -19.19
CA LYS A 19 3.40 -12.77 -19.59
C LYS A 19 3.68 -14.20 -19.15
N HIS A 20 2.60 -14.99 -19.05
CA HIS A 20 2.64 -16.41 -18.70
C HIS A 20 3.14 -16.73 -17.29
N PHE A 21 3.05 -15.77 -16.37
CA PHE A 21 3.27 -16.02 -14.96
C PHE A 21 2.04 -16.68 -14.32
N ASP A 22 2.28 -17.65 -13.45
CA ASP A 22 1.22 -18.26 -12.64
C ASP A 22 0.68 -17.30 -11.60
N VAL A 23 1.56 -16.44 -11.05
CA VAL A 23 1.25 -15.45 -10.03
C VAL A 23 1.92 -14.13 -10.37
N VAL A 24 1.14 -13.06 -10.30
CA VAL A 24 1.62 -11.68 -10.33
C VAL A 24 1.23 -11.05 -9.00
N GLN A 25 2.16 -10.39 -8.34
CA GLN A 25 1.94 -9.71 -7.09
C GLN A 25 2.19 -8.22 -7.25
N LEU A 26 1.18 -7.41 -6.99
CA LEU A 26 1.29 -5.96 -6.93
C LEU A 26 1.82 -5.56 -5.55
N ILE A 27 2.76 -4.61 -5.51
CA ILE A 27 3.36 -4.14 -4.24
C ILE A 27 2.43 -3.21 -3.45
N ASN A 28 1.54 -2.51 -4.14
CA ASN A 28 0.48 -1.68 -3.60
C ASN A 28 -0.58 -1.38 -4.68
N GLU A 29 -1.64 -0.64 -4.33
CA GLU A 29 -2.73 -0.31 -5.27
C GLU A 29 -2.25 0.50 -6.48
N ALA A 30 -1.32 1.44 -6.29
CA ALA A 30 -0.75 2.25 -7.36
C ALA A 30 0.64 1.73 -7.78
N SER A 31 0.74 0.46 -8.15
CA SER A 31 2.01 -0.24 -8.40
C SER A 31 2.82 0.30 -9.57
N ILE A 32 2.16 0.83 -10.59
CA ILE A 32 2.80 1.47 -11.76
C ILE A 32 2.98 2.96 -11.46
N ASN A 33 2.11 3.52 -10.64
CA ASN A 33 2.06 4.90 -10.23
C ASN A 33 1.94 5.87 -11.42
N THR A 34 0.98 5.58 -12.30
CA THR A 34 0.63 6.40 -13.46
C THR A 34 -0.74 7.07 -13.27
N LEU A 35 -1.37 7.55 -14.34
CA LEU A 35 -2.72 8.09 -14.27
C LEU A 35 -3.72 6.95 -14.01
N ALA A 36 -4.66 7.13 -13.08
CA ALA A 36 -5.52 6.04 -12.61
C ALA A 36 -6.24 5.27 -13.74
N SER A 37 -6.76 5.95 -14.75
CA SER A 37 -7.40 5.30 -15.90
C SER A 37 -6.39 4.53 -16.78
N PHE A 38 -5.18 5.05 -16.92
CA PHE A 38 -4.12 4.39 -17.66
C PHE A 38 -3.56 3.21 -16.86
N GLU A 39 -3.46 3.34 -15.55
CA GLU A 39 -3.06 2.25 -14.66
C GLU A 39 -4.04 1.08 -14.75
N ILE A 40 -5.35 1.33 -14.68
CA ILE A 40 -6.39 0.31 -14.86
C ILE A 40 -6.23 -0.39 -16.23
N TYR A 41 -6.05 0.36 -17.32
CA TYR A 41 -5.83 -0.22 -18.63
C TYR A 41 -4.60 -1.15 -18.68
N LEU A 42 -3.48 -0.71 -18.09
CA LEU A 42 -2.24 -1.49 -18.05
C LEU A 42 -2.40 -2.76 -17.20
N LEU A 43 -3.08 -2.66 -16.07
CA LEU A 43 -3.38 -3.80 -15.20
C LEU A 43 -4.31 -4.80 -15.88
N GLN A 44 -5.33 -4.34 -16.61
CA GLN A 44 -6.18 -5.23 -17.42
C GLN A 44 -5.35 -6.01 -18.46
N LYS A 45 -4.39 -5.36 -19.12
CA LYS A 45 -3.48 -6.04 -20.06
C LYS A 45 -2.58 -7.04 -19.35
N LEU A 46 -2.04 -6.67 -18.19
CA LEU A 46 -1.20 -7.55 -17.38
C LEU A 46 -1.98 -8.80 -16.95
N MET A 47 -3.22 -8.62 -16.48
CA MET A 47 -4.09 -9.71 -16.03
C MET A 47 -4.47 -10.65 -17.18
N ALA A 48 -4.81 -10.10 -18.37
CA ALA A 48 -5.21 -10.89 -19.52
C ALA A 48 -4.12 -11.85 -20.03
N GLN A 49 -2.86 -11.65 -19.68
CA GLN A 49 -1.73 -12.46 -20.10
C GLN A 49 -1.10 -13.31 -18.99
N ASN A 50 -1.66 -13.26 -17.78
CA ASN A 50 -1.19 -13.98 -16.58
C ASN A 50 -2.36 -14.68 -15.87
N LYS A 51 -2.07 -15.60 -14.91
CA LYS A 51 -3.14 -16.41 -14.31
C LYS A 51 -3.78 -15.76 -13.09
N LYS A 52 -2.99 -15.41 -12.08
CA LYS A 52 -3.51 -14.92 -10.80
C LYS A 52 -2.85 -13.62 -10.40
N LEU A 53 -3.65 -12.69 -9.86
CA LEU A 53 -3.19 -11.42 -9.36
C LEU A 53 -3.41 -11.34 -7.85
N PHE A 54 -2.37 -10.98 -7.12
CA PHE A 54 -2.41 -10.70 -5.68
C PHE A 54 -1.96 -9.27 -5.40
N LEU A 55 -2.43 -8.72 -4.28
CA LEU A 55 -2.07 -7.39 -3.82
C LEU A 55 -1.35 -7.49 -2.47
N LEU A 56 -0.26 -6.75 -2.31
CA LEU A 56 0.26 -6.41 -0.99
C LEU A 56 -0.39 -5.12 -0.51
N SER A 57 -0.90 -5.13 0.71
CA SER A 57 -1.21 -3.92 1.45
C SER A 57 0.07 -3.48 2.15
N SER A 58 0.77 -2.55 1.51
CA SER A 58 2.07 -2.04 1.93
C SER A 58 2.18 -0.56 1.55
N GLY A 59 2.52 0.29 2.48
CA GLY A 59 2.39 1.72 2.31
C GLY A 59 0.92 2.17 2.46
N ALA A 60 0.58 3.39 2.13
CA ALA A 60 -0.80 3.83 2.22
C ALA A 60 -1.67 3.21 1.12
N ASP A 61 -2.87 2.79 1.47
CA ASP A 61 -3.92 2.30 0.58
C ASP A 61 -5.28 2.89 0.95
N ALA A 62 -6.30 2.68 0.11
CA ALA A 62 -7.63 3.24 0.32
C ALA A 62 -8.26 2.75 1.62
N VAL A 63 -8.10 1.46 1.97
CA VAL A 63 -8.72 0.85 3.17
C VAL A 63 -8.09 1.44 4.42
N CYS A 64 -6.77 1.49 4.50
CA CYS A 64 -6.05 2.00 5.65
C CYS A 64 -6.32 3.49 5.86
N VAL A 65 -6.29 4.31 4.79
CA VAL A 65 -6.57 5.74 4.89
C VAL A 65 -8.02 6.01 5.29
N GLN A 66 -8.99 5.26 4.75
CA GLN A 66 -10.38 5.38 5.19
C GLN A 66 -10.55 4.99 6.66
N TYR A 67 -9.87 3.94 7.12
CA TYR A 67 -9.90 3.51 8.52
C TYR A 67 -9.35 4.59 9.47
N MET A 68 -8.29 5.31 9.06
CA MET A 68 -7.75 6.45 9.79
C MET A 68 -8.76 7.60 9.84
N LEU A 69 -9.39 7.95 8.71
CA LEU A 69 -10.41 9.01 8.62
C LEU A 69 -11.65 8.70 9.47
N ASP A 70 -12.03 7.43 9.54
CA ASP A 70 -13.12 6.96 10.40
C ASP A 70 -12.75 6.95 11.89
N GLN A 71 -11.55 7.41 12.26
CA GLN A 71 -11.01 7.49 13.63
C GLN A 71 -11.02 6.13 14.35
N LYS A 72 -10.84 5.03 13.61
CA LYS A 72 -10.80 3.67 14.18
C LYS A 72 -9.46 3.33 14.83
N PHE A 73 -8.39 4.04 14.50
CA PHE A 73 -7.14 4.03 15.24
C PHE A 73 -7.17 5.09 16.34
N LYS A 74 -6.68 4.76 17.53
CA LYS A 74 -6.50 5.73 18.61
C LYS A 74 -5.53 6.86 18.22
N HIS A 75 -4.45 6.50 17.53
CA HIS A 75 -3.46 7.40 16.96
C HIS A 75 -3.08 6.91 15.57
N SER A 76 -2.97 7.82 14.62
CA SER A 76 -2.63 7.52 13.24
C SER A 76 -1.84 8.66 12.62
N LEU A 77 -1.31 8.42 11.42
CA LEU A 77 -0.67 9.46 10.61
C LEU A 77 -1.61 10.66 10.36
N LEU A 78 -2.92 10.43 10.33
CA LEU A 78 -3.93 11.48 10.12
C LEU A 78 -4.44 12.11 11.42
N THR A 79 -4.00 11.69 12.60
CA THR A 79 -4.43 12.29 13.87
C THR A 79 -4.27 13.82 13.90
N PRO A 80 -3.12 14.42 13.53
CA PRO A 80 -2.99 15.88 13.53
C PRO A 80 -3.94 16.59 12.55
N TYR A 81 -4.22 15.96 11.40
CA TYR A 81 -5.18 16.48 10.42
C TYR A 81 -6.62 16.45 10.97
N LEU A 82 -6.99 15.39 11.68
CA LEU A 82 -8.32 15.23 12.27
C LEU A 82 -8.55 16.18 13.43
N GLU A 83 -7.50 16.49 14.19
CA GLU A 83 -7.55 17.46 15.30
C GLU A 83 -7.53 18.91 14.82
N ASN A 84 -6.86 19.19 13.69
CA ASN A 84 -6.76 20.53 13.10
C ASN A 84 -6.86 20.49 11.56
N PRO A 85 -8.07 20.60 10.99
CA PRO A 85 -8.25 20.58 9.53
C PRO A 85 -7.51 21.68 8.75
N ASN A 86 -7.02 22.74 9.42
CA ASN A 86 -6.24 23.80 8.77
C ASN A 86 -4.89 23.31 8.22
N VAL A 87 -4.40 22.15 8.69
CA VAL A 87 -3.18 21.52 8.17
C VAL A 87 -3.43 20.61 6.96
N SER A 88 -4.61 20.66 6.37
CA SER A 88 -5.00 19.80 5.23
C SER A 88 -4.03 19.87 4.04
N ASN A 89 -3.38 21.02 3.84
CA ASN A 89 -2.39 21.21 2.78
C ASN A 89 -1.11 20.39 2.96
N GLU A 90 -0.89 19.82 4.14
CA GLU A 90 0.27 18.98 4.44
C GLU A 90 0.03 17.49 4.15
N TYR A 91 -1.25 17.10 3.90
CA TYR A 91 -1.67 15.70 3.75
C TYR A 91 -2.16 15.27 2.35
N PRO A 92 -1.95 16.02 1.26
CA PRO A 92 -2.52 15.67 -0.05
C PRO A 92 -2.00 14.31 -0.55
N TYR A 93 -0.78 13.93 -0.19
CA TYR A 93 -0.14 12.67 -0.57
C TYR A 93 -0.80 11.45 0.08
N ILE A 94 -1.43 11.60 1.26
CA ILE A 94 -2.21 10.56 1.92
C ILE A 94 -3.68 10.61 1.50
N LEU A 95 -4.29 11.79 1.52
CA LEU A 95 -5.71 11.96 1.19
C LEU A 95 -6.03 11.60 -0.27
N ARG A 96 -5.03 11.56 -1.15
CA ARG A 96 -5.20 11.09 -2.53
C ARG A 96 -5.77 9.67 -2.61
N TYR A 97 -5.48 8.79 -1.63
CA TYR A 97 -5.93 7.40 -1.63
C TYR A 97 -7.44 7.23 -1.45
N VAL A 98 -8.12 8.24 -0.90
CA VAL A 98 -9.59 8.30 -0.82
C VAL A 98 -10.21 9.25 -1.85
N SER A 99 -9.42 9.74 -2.81
CA SER A 99 -9.94 10.50 -3.93
C SER A 99 -10.78 9.63 -4.86
N LYS A 100 -11.78 10.21 -5.53
CA LYS A 100 -12.63 9.48 -6.49
C LYS A 100 -11.82 8.68 -7.53
N LYS A 101 -10.72 9.27 -8.02
CA LYS A 101 -9.85 8.61 -9.02
C LYS A 101 -9.16 7.38 -8.44
N HIS A 102 -8.64 7.48 -7.22
CA HIS A 102 -7.97 6.35 -6.59
C HIS A 102 -8.97 5.27 -6.16
N LEU A 103 -10.13 5.65 -5.62
CA LEU A 103 -11.19 4.70 -5.28
C LEU A 103 -11.68 3.90 -6.50
N THR A 104 -11.71 4.50 -7.69
CA THR A 104 -12.00 3.75 -8.93
C THR A 104 -10.96 2.66 -9.19
N LEU A 105 -9.66 2.95 -9.00
CA LEU A 105 -8.59 1.97 -9.10
C LEU A 105 -8.70 0.90 -8.00
N HIS A 106 -8.95 1.31 -6.77
CA HIS A 106 -9.16 0.42 -5.63
C HIS A 106 -10.28 -0.61 -5.89
N HIS A 107 -11.47 -0.14 -6.29
CA HIS A 107 -12.59 -1.03 -6.59
C HIS A 107 -12.27 -1.99 -7.74
N PHE A 108 -11.67 -1.48 -8.82
CA PHE A 108 -11.21 -2.32 -9.91
C PHE A 108 -10.26 -3.42 -9.44
N LEU A 109 -9.28 -3.10 -8.60
CA LEU A 109 -8.35 -4.10 -8.06
C LEU A 109 -9.08 -5.12 -7.20
N TYR A 110 -9.88 -4.69 -6.23
CA TYR A 110 -10.58 -5.60 -5.32
C TYR A 110 -11.62 -6.49 -5.99
N GLU A 111 -12.15 -6.11 -7.14
CA GLU A 111 -12.98 -6.98 -7.98
C GLU A 111 -12.15 -8.08 -8.66
N ASN A 112 -10.89 -7.83 -8.98
CA ASN A 112 -10.10 -8.65 -9.89
C ASN A 112 -8.94 -9.42 -9.23
N ILE A 113 -8.48 -9.06 -8.02
CA ILE A 113 -7.44 -9.82 -7.32
C ILE A 113 -7.98 -11.10 -6.71
N GLU A 114 -7.12 -12.11 -6.60
CA GLU A 114 -7.42 -13.35 -5.85
C GLU A 114 -7.39 -13.12 -4.34
N GLY A 115 -6.50 -12.24 -3.87
CA GLY A 115 -6.39 -11.90 -2.46
C GLY A 115 -5.42 -10.77 -2.18
N VAL A 116 -5.51 -10.26 -0.94
CA VAL A 116 -4.65 -9.22 -0.40
C VAL A 116 -3.90 -9.72 0.82
N ILE A 117 -2.61 -9.41 0.89
CA ILE A 117 -1.69 -9.80 1.97
C ILE A 117 -1.22 -8.52 2.65
N ALA A 118 -1.39 -8.43 3.96
CA ALA A 118 -0.83 -7.32 4.74
C ALA A 118 0.65 -7.56 5.02
N THR A 119 1.47 -6.52 4.94
CA THR A 119 2.89 -6.56 5.26
C THR A 119 3.18 -6.11 6.70
N ASP A 120 2.21 -5.47 7.34
CA ASP A 120 2.33 -4.93 8.68
C ASP A 120 1.01 -5.02 9.45
N PHE A 121 1.04 -4.84 10.77
CA PHE A 121 -0.13 -4.96 11.65
C PHE A 121 -1.20 -3.90 11.36
N ASP A 122 -0.83 -2.67 11.07
CA ASP A 122 -1.78 -1.58 10.74
C ASP A 122 -2.60 -1.92 9.51
N TYR A 123 -2.01 -2.57 8.49
CA TYR A 123 -2.77 -3.04 7.33
C TYR A 123 -3.59 -4.28 7.65
N ALA A 124 -3.05 -5.20 8.45
CA ALA A 124 -3.78 -6.40 8.85
C ALA A 124 -5.06 -6.07 9.63
N ILE A 125 -4.99 -5.10 10.54
CA ILE A 125 -6.14 -4.65 11.34
C ILE A 125 -7.22 -4.07 10.42
N THR A 126 -6.85 -3.24 9.45
CA THR A 126 -7.81 -2.58 8.55
C THR A 126 -8.48 -3.54 7.58
N LEU A 127 -7.83 -4.67 7.30
CA LEU A 127 -8.32 -5.70 6.39
C LEU A 127 -9.15 -6.80 7.10
N GLN A 128 -9.27 -6.76 8.42
CA GLN A 128 -10.09 -7.74 9.14
C GLN A 128 -11.54 -7.73 8.66
N GLY A 129 -12.08 -8.91 8.38
CA GLY A 129 -13.42 -9.09 7.84
C GLY A 129 -13.53 -8.92 6.31
N ASN A 130 -12.46 -8.54 5.62
CA ASN A 130 -12.43 -8.53 4.16
C ASN A 130 -12.28 -9.96 3.64
N SER A 131 -13.18 -10.39 2.76
CA SER A 131 -13.20 -11.77 2.23
C SER A 131 -11.97 -12.12 1.39
N LYS A 132 -11.24 -11.13 0.89
CA LYS A 132 -10.00 -11.33 0.12
C LYS A 132 -8.73 -11.24 0.98
N PHE A 133 -8.85 -10.96 2.27
CA PHE A 133 -7.70 -10.90 3.16
C PHE A 133 -7.13 -12.29 3.44
N LEU A 134 -5.88 -12.52 3.04
CA LEU A 134 -5.20 -13.81 3.17
C LEU A 134 -4.33 -13.92 4.42
N GLY A 135 -4.06 -12.82 5.09
CA GLY A 135 -3.27 -12.80 6.32
C GLY A 135 -2.11 -11.81 6.28
N LEU A 136 -1.34 -11.83 7.37
CA LEU A 136 -0.16 -10.99 7.57
C LEU A 136 1.10 -11.79 7.20
N VAL A 137 1.88 -11.26 6.28
CA VAL A 137 3.23 -11.76 5.94
C VAL A 137 4.20 -10.58 6.07
N PRO A 138 4.90 -10.45 7.20
CA PRO A 138 5.81 -9.34 7.42
C PRO A 138 7.01 -9.40 6.46
N ASN A 139 7.59 -8.23 6.21
CA ASN A 139 8.80 -8.14 5.41
C ASN A 139 9.93 -9.01 6.01
N PRO A 140 10.63 -9.83 5.20
CA PRO A 140 11.67 -10.70 5.69
C PRO A 140 12.88 -9.90 6.19
N ILE A 141 13.41 -10.28 7.33
CA ILE A 141 14.67 -9.76 7.86
C ILE A 141 15.67 -10.90 8.06
N ASN A 142 16.95 -10.61 7.85
CA ASN A 142 17.99 -11.59 8.15
C ASN A 142 18.31 -11.59 9.66
N GLY A 143 17.61 -12.41 10.42
CA GLY A 143 17.77 -12.53 11.88
C GLY A 143 19.15 -13.03 12.32
N SER A 144 19.94 -13.68 11.44
CA SER A 144 21.28 -14.19 11.81
C SER A 144 22.30 -13.06 12.05
N LYS A 145 21.99 -11.84 11.63
CA LYS A 145 22.82 -10.64 11.84
C LYS A 145 22.33 -9.76 13.00
N ILE A 146 21.26 -10.19 13.69
CA ILE A 146 20.65 -9.43 14.77
C ILE A 146 20.91 -10.15 16.07
N GLU A 147 21.68 -9.52 16.95
CA GLU A 147 21.86 -9.97 18.32
C GLU A 147 20.70 -9.42 19.16
N PHE A 148 19.95 -10.31 19.79
CA PHE A 148 18.92 -9.90 20.73
C PHE A 148 19.56 -9.56 22.08
N ILE A 149 19.59 -8.30 22.42
CA ILE A 149 20.02 -7.81 23.73
C ILE A 149 18.78 -7.46 24.54
N PRO A 150 18.39 -8.27 25.54
CA PRO A 150 17.26 -7.96 26.39
C PRO A 150 17.56 -6.69 27.19
N THR A 151 16.71 -5.69 27.06
CA THR A 151 16.83 -4.43 27.80
C THR A 151 15.67 -4.30 28.76
N GLU A 152 15.94 -4.26 30.07
CA GLU A 152 14.94 -3.91 31.06
C GLU A 152 14.77 -2.38 31.10
N ILE A 153 13.57 -1.90 30.77
CA ILE A 153 13.21 -0.49 30.85
C ILE A 153 12.35 -0.32 32.08
N LYS A 154 12.90 0.17 33.19
CA LYS A 154 12.18 0.26 34.46
C LYS A 154 11.51 1.60 34.70
N ASP A 155 12.13 2.72 34.40
CA ASP A 155 11.66 4.05 34.82
C ASP A 155 11.84 5.16 33.76
N LYS A 156 11.93 4.79 32.47
CA LYS A 156 12.16 5.77 31.40
C LYS A 156 11.23 5.52 30.21
N ILE A 157 10.76 6.60 29.60
CA ILE A 157 10.15 6.54 28.28
C ILE A 157 11.28 6.44 27.27
N VAL A 158 11.35 5.34 26.53
CA VAL A 158 12.30 5.16 25.43
C VAL A 158 11.56 5.39 24.11
N ILE A 159 12.00 6.38 23.35
CA ILE A 159 11.50 6.67 22.04
C ILE A 159 12.54 6.17 21.03
N PHE A 160 12.16 5.20 20.19
CA PHE A 160 12.94 4.77 19.05
C PHE A 160 12.51 5.59 17.82
N LEU A 161 13.46 6.34 17.25
CA LEU A 161 13.24 7.05 16.00
C LEU A 161 14.03 6.35 14.88
N GLY A 162 13.32 5.65 14.01
CA GLY A 162 13.86 5.06 12.79
C GLY A 162 13.66 5.99 11.60
N ILE A 163 14.74 6.38 10.94
CA ILE A 163 14.66 7.16 9.69
C ILE A 163 15.13 6.26 8.54
N ASN A 164 14.28 6.09 7.54
CA ASN A 164 14.69 5.47 6.29
C ASN A 164 15.16 6.56 5.33
N LEU A 165 16.46 6.70 5.20
CA LEU A 165 17.08 7.63 4.24
C LEU A 165 17.11 6.92 2.89
N HIS A 166 16.15 7.24 2.02
CA HIS A 166 16.28 6.93 0.61
C HIS A 166 17.24 7.92 -0.01
N ASN A 167 18.43 7.46 -0.37
CA ASN A 167 19.34 8.17 -1.25
C ASN A 167 18.88 8.05 -2.69
#